data_f31b502926f94f947701a1790dbbc60c
#
_entry.id   f31b502926f94f947701a1790dbbc60c
#
_cell.length_a   1.000
_cell.length_b   1.000
_cell.length_c   1.000
_cell.angle_alpha   90.00
_cell.angle_beta   90.00
_cell.angle_gamma   90.00
#
_symmetry.space_group_name_H-M   'P 1'
#
loop_
_entity.id
_entity.type
_entity.pdbx_description
1 polymer ?
#
loop_
_entity_poly.entity_id
_entity_poly.type
_entity_poly.pdbx_seq_one_letter_code
_entity_poly.pdbx_strand_id
1 'polypeptide(L)'
;MEDESNMGPATLLTFSQLRGSSFAEFLSRISGIPGLVADPEYFGSGIHVTTRGGLLKVHADFNYHPKMRMRRRVNVFLFINEDWPTDYGGDLELWDRSMTRCACCVAP
;
A
#
# COMPACT_ATOMS: atom_id res chain seq x y z
N MET A 1 8.26 7.18 -6.31
CA MET A 1 9.55 6.77 -5.72
C MET A 1 10.62 7.42 -6.55
N GLU A 2 11.44 8.24 -5.95
CA GLU A 2 12.27 9.16 -6.70
C GLU A 2 13.68 8.63 -7.00
N ASP A 3 14.14 7.59 -6.32
CA ASP A 3 15.50 7.07 -6.54
C ASP A 3 15.61 5.59 -6.14
N GLU A 4 15.64 4.73 -7.14
CA GLU A 4 15.89 3.29 -6.97
C GLU A 4 17.37 2.98 -6.68
N SER A 5 18.28 3.95 -6.92
CA SER A 5 19.73 3.73 -6.78
C SER A 5 20.17 3.46 -5.33
N ASN A 6 19.38 3.90 -4.37
CA ASN A 6 19.63 3.70 -2.94
C ASN A 6 18.98 2.44 -2.36
N MET A 7 18.31 1.64 -3.19
CA MET A 7 17.64 0.43 -2.74
C MET A 7 18.56 -0.80 -2.82
N GLY A 8 18.49 -1.61 -1.79
CA GLY A 8 19.16 -2.92 -1.82
C GLY A 8 18.48 -3.89 -2.83
N PRO A 9 19.20 -4.92 -3.28
CA PRO A 9 18.74 -5.81 -4.34
C PRO A 9 17.43 -6.55 -3.99
N ALA A 10 17.23 -6.93 -2.74
CA ALA A 10 16.01 -7.58 -2.28
C ALA A 10 14.80 -6.64 -2.38
N THR A 11 14.97 -5.37 -2.02
CA THR A 11 13.94 -4.34 -2.12
C THR A 11 13.57 -4.09 -3.58
N LEU A 12 14.57 -3.94 -4.45
CA LEU A 12 14.33 -3.77 -5.90
C LEU A 12 13.57 -4.96 -6.50
N LEU A 13 13.95 -6.17 -6.11
CA LEU A 13 13.26 -7.38 -6.56
C LEU A 13 11.80 -7.37 -6.10
N THR A 14 11.53 -7.05 -4.84
CA THR A 14 10.18 -6.98 -4.28
C THR A 14 9.32 -5.98 -5.06
N PHE A 15 9.81 -4.76 -5.27
CA PHE A 15 9.08 -3.76 -6.04
C PHE A 15 8.86 -4.20 -7.49
N SER A 16 9.84 -4.85 -8.11
CA SER A 16 9.71 -5.40 -9.46
C SER A 16 8.59 -6.45 -9.54
N GLN A 17 8.47 -7.32 -8.55
CA GLN A 17 7.39 -8.32 -8.49
C GLN A 17 6.03 -7.66 -8.28
N LEU A 18 5.93 -6.69 -7.37
CA LEU A 18 4.67 -5.98 -7.07
C LEU A 18 4.13 -5.18 -8.27
N ARG A 19 5.00 -4.71 -9.18
CA ARG A 19 4.56 -4.04 -10.41
C ARG A 19 4.38 -4.99 -11.61
N GLY A 20 4.71 -6.25 -11.43
CA GLY A 20 4.61 -7.24 -12.50
C GLY A 20 3.17 -7.52 -12.93
N SER A 21 2.98 -7.86 -14.21
CA SER A 21 1.67 -8.20 -14.77
C SER A 21 1.01 -9.39 -14.07
N SER A 22 1.80 -10.37 -13.65
CA SER A 22 1.30 -11.54 -12.91
C SER A 22 0.68 -11.14 -11.56
N PHE A 23 1.28 -10.18 -10.86
CA PHE A 23 0.72 -9.68 -9.61
C PHE A 23 -0.54 -8.84 -9.85
N ALA A 24 -0.56 -8.00 -10.89
CA ALA A 24 -1.74 -7.25 -11.28
C ALA A 24 -2.90 -8.18 -11.68
N GLU A 25 -2.62 -9.29 -12.37
CA GLU A 25 -3.62 -10.31 -12.68
C GLU A 25 -4.15 -11.00 -11.42
N PHE A 26 -3.27 -11.37 -10.50
CA PHE A 26 -3.66 -11.91 -9.19
C PHE A 26 -4.59 -10.95 -8.45
N LEU A 27 -4.23 -9.68 -8.35
CA LEU A 27 -5.06 -8.65 -7.72
C LEU A 27 -6.42 -8.49 -8.44
N SER A 28 -6.44 -8.55 -9.76
CA SER A 28 -7.68 -8.50 -10.55
C SER A 28 -8.61 -9.67 -10.19
N ARG A 29 -8.07 -10.86 -10.02
CA ARG A 29 -8.84 -12.05 -9.65
C ARG A 29 -9.42 -11.96 -8.24
N ILE A 30 -8.61 -11.60 -7.25
CA ILE A 30 -9.08 -11.56 -5.83
C ILE A 30 -10.01 -10.39 -5.55
N SER A 31 -9.85 -9.25 -6.25
CA SER A 31 -10.70 -8.08 -6.07
C SER A 31 -11.98 -8.10 -6.92
N GLY A 32 -12.04 -8.96 -7.93
CA GLY A 32 -13.11 -8.96 -8.93
C GLY A 32 -13.07 -7.75 -9.86
N ILE A 33 -11.98 -6.98 -9.87
CA ILE A 33 -11.82 -5.80 -10.74
C ILE A 33 -10.96 -6.21 -11.93
N PRO A 34 -11.52 -6.31 -13.15
CA PRO A 34 -10.76 -6.73 -14.30
C PRO A 34 -9.80 -5.64 -14.78
N GLY A 35 -8.69 -6.07 -15.37
CA GLY A 35 -7.78 -5.18 -16.07
C GLY A 35 -7.00 -4.22 -15.18
N LEU A 36 -6.70 -4.60 -13.93
CA LEU A 36 -5.81 -3.82 -13.09
C LEU A 36 -4.41 -3.76 -13.70
N VAL A 37 -3.82 -2.58 -13.67
CA VAL A 37 -2.44 -2.34 -14.07
C VAL A 37 -1.69 -1.70 -12.91
N ALA A 38 -0.43 -2.06 -12.74
CA ALA A 38 0.43 -1.43 -11.76
C ALA A 38 0.91 -0.07 -12.28
N ASP A 39 1.13 0.85 -11.34
CA ASP A 39 1.77 2.12 -11.66
C ASP A 39 3.28 1.92 -11.87
N PRO A 40 3.80 2.18 -13.07
CA PRO A 40 5.21 1.99 -13.36
C PRO A 40 6.13 2.99 -12.65
N GLU A 41 5.59 4.14 -12.25
CA GLU A 41 6.35 5.20 -11.58
C GLU A 41 6.20 5.16 -10.04
N TYR A 42 5.35 4.29 -9.51
CA TYR A 42 5.04 4.20 -8.06
C TYR A 42 4.60 5.54 -7.46
N PHE A 43 3.83 6.33 -8.18
CA PHE A 43 3.36 7.62 -7.72
C PHE A 43 2.61 7.50 -6.38
N GLY A 44 3.13 8.16 -5.34
CA GLY A 44 2.59 8.08 -4.00
C GLY A 44 2.83 6.73 -3.28
N SER A 45 3.74 5.91 -3.79
CA SER A 45 4.17 4.67 -3.16
C SER A 45 5.59 4.78 -2.62
N GLY A 46 5.96 3.90 -1.71
CA GLY A 46 7.31 3.87 -1.17
C GLY A 46 7.43 2.99 0.07
N ILE A 47 8.59 3.05 0.69
CA ILE A 47 8.83 2.42 1.98
C ILE A 47 8.42 3.43 3.06
N HIS A 48 7.52 3.00 3.93
CA HIS A 48 7.07 3.79 5.06
C HIS A 48 7.74 3.28 6.32
N VAL A 49 8.37 4.18 7.06
CA VAL A 49 8.97 3.87 8.35
C VAL A 49 8.31 4.73 9.41
N THR A 50 7.67 4.09 10.36
CA THR A 50 7.06 4.77 11.50
C THR A 50 7.83 4.39 12.76
N THR A 51 8.40 5.37 13.43
CA THR A 51 9.13 5.18 14.70
C THR A 51 8.20 5.34 15.89
N ARG A 52 8.72 5.03 17.09
CA ARG A 52 7.96 5.16 18.34
C ARG A 52 7.32 6.55 18.47
N GLY A 53 6.01 6.57 18.74
CA GLY A 53 5.21 7.80 18.85
C GLY A 53 4.76 8.37 17.50
N GLY A 54 5.15 7.76 16.39
CA GLY A 54 4.67 8.15 15.07
C GLY A 54 3.19 7.83 14.90
N LEU A 55 2.49 8.69 14.18
CA LEU A 55 1.06 8.57 13.91
C LEU A 55 0.75 9.05 12.50
N LEU A 56 0.10 8.20 11.73
CA LEU A 56 -0.55 8.61 10.49
C LEU A 56 -2.06 8.67 10.72
N LYS A 57 -2.61 9.86 10.73
CA LYS A 57 -4.05 10.05 10.98
C LYS A 57 -4.88 9.44 9.85
N VAL A 58 -6.12 9.07 10.19
CA VAL A 58 -7.10 8.61 9.19
C VAL A 58 -7.25 9.66 8.09
N HIS A 59 -7.08 9.23 6.86
CA HIS A 59 -7.15 10.08 5.68
C HIS A 59 -7.64 9.26 4.48
N ALA A 60 -8.00 9.93 3.42
CA ALA A 60 -8.25 9.30 2.13
C ALA A 60 -7.07 9.56 1.20
N ASP A 61 -6.58 8.51 0.58
CA ASP A 61 -5.59 8.62 -0.47
C ASP A 61 -6.20 9.24 -1.75
N PHE A 62 -5.32 9.71 -2.64
CA PHE A 62 -5.77 10.15 -3.96
C PHE A 62 -6.39 8.96 -4.71
N ASN A 63 -7.43 9.23 -5.48
CA ASN A 63 -8.17 8.21 -6.22
C ASN A 63 -7.99 8.29 -7.75
N TYR A 64 -7.20 9.25 -8.22
CA TYR A 64 -6.94 9.48 -9.64
C TYR A 64 -5.46 9.78 -9.88
N HIS A 65 -4.85 9.00 -10.78
CA HIS A 65 -3.46 9.18 -11.17
C HIS A 65 -3.38 10.16 -12.34
N PRO A 66 -2.76 11.34 -12.17
CA PRO A 66 -2.84 12.42 -13.16
C PRO A 66 -2.15 12.08 -14.48
N LYS A 67 -0.99 11.44 -14.45
CA LYS A 67 -0.24 11.07 -15.66
C LYS A 67 -0.87 9.90 -16.41
N MET A 68 -1.20 8.82 -15.70
CA MET A 68 -1.83 7.65 -16.32
C MET A 68 -3.29 7.91 -16.70
N ARG A 69 -3.92 8.96 -16.15
CA ARG A 69 -5.34 9.26 -16.33
C ARG A 69 -6.26 8.10 -15.95
N MET A 70 -5.87 7.38 -14.92
CA MET A 70 -6.57 6.19 -14.43
C MET A 70 -7.02 6.38 -12.98
N ARG A 71 -8.07 5.66 -12.60
CA ARG A 71 -8.53 5.62 -11.22
C ARG A 71 -7.72 4.62 -10.42
N ARG A 72 -7.26 5.03 -9.24
CA ARG A 72 -6.70 4.12 -8.25
C ARG A 72 -7.83 3.25 -7.70
N ARG A 73 -7.71 1.96 -7.81
CA ARG A 73 -8.75 0.99 -7.43
C ARG A 73 -8.33 0.11 -6.28
N VAL A 74 -7.05 -0.19 -6.15
CA VAL A 74 -6.50 -1.08 -5.14
C VAL A 74 -5.25 -0.44 -4.55
N ASN A 75 -5.12 -0.49 -3.24
CA ASN A 75 -3.90 -0.27 -2.49
C ASN A 75 -3.34 -1.61 -2.03
N VAL A 76 -2.03 -1.72 -2.07
CA VAL A 76 -1.31 -2.88 -1.55
C VAL A 76 -0.36 -2.42 -0.47
N PHE A 77 -0.45 -3.04 0.69
CA PHE A 77 0.49 -2.86 1.79
C PHE A 77 1.21 -4.18 2.06
N LEU A 78 2.51 -4.11 2.11
CA LEU A 78 3.35 -5.21 2.55
C LEU A 78 3.95 -4.85 3.90
N PHE A 79 3.47 -5.49 4.96
CA PHE A 79 4.06 -5.37 6.28
C PHE A 79 5.29 -6.28 6.36
N ILE A 80 6.40 -5.74 6.83
CA ILE A 80 7.69 -6.43 6.89
C ILE A 80 8.23 -6.52 8.32
N ASN A 81 7.38 -6.25 9.31
CA ASN A 81 7.74 -6.43 10.72
C ASN A 81 7.65 -7.91 11.08
N GLU A 82 8.63 -8.38 11.83
CA GLU A 82 8.60 -9.72 12.43
C GLU A 82 8.10 -9.61 13.88
N ASP A 83 7.28 -10.57 14.30
CA ASP A 83 6.83 -10.72 15.70
C ASP A 83 6.32 -9.42 16.34
N TRP A 84 5.49 -8.67 15.60
CA TRP A 84 4.99 -7.36 16.05
C TRP A 84 3.99 -7.52 17.21
N PRO A 85 4.33 -7.09 18.44
CA PRO A 85 3.42 -7.16 19.58
C PRO A 85 2.21 -6.24 19.40
N THR A 86 1.03 -6.70 19.78
CA THR A 86 -0.21 -5.92 19.62
C THR A 86 -0.23 -4.64 20.45
N ASP A 87 0.49 -4.60 21.57
CA ASP A 87 0.61 -3.42 22.42
C ASP A 87 1.51 -2.32 21.83
N TYR A 88 2.23 -2.62 20.74
CA TYR A 88 2.98 -1.60 20.02
C TYR A 88 2.08 -0.71 19.16
N GLY A 89 0.86 -1.14 18.88
CA GLY A 89 -0.07 -0.41 18.01
C GLY A 89 0.42 -0.37 16.56
N GLY A 90 0.02 0.65 15.83
CA GLY A 90 0.41 0.83 14.43
C GLY A 90 -0.51 0.11 13.45
N ASP A 91 -1.65 -0.37 13.91
CA ASP A 91 -2.63 -1.07 13.07
C ASP A 91 -3.07 -0.23 11.88
N LEU A 92 -3.26 -0.87 10.74
CA LEU A 92 -4.00 -0.30 9.63
C LEU A 92 -5.49 -0.32 9.98
N GLU A 93 -6.09 0.84 10.07
CA GLU A 93 -7.50 0.99 10.41
C GLU A 93 -8.32 1.41 9.19
N LEU A 94 -9.43 0.71 8.95
CA LEU A 94 -10.42 1.09 7.94
C LEU A 94 -11.67 1.60 8.64
N TRP A 95 -11.98 2.88 8.41
CA TRP A 95 -13.10 3.56 9.03
C TRP A 95 -14.30 3.66 8.08
N ASP A 96 -15.50 3.69 8.64
CA ASP A 96 -16.68 3.98 7.88
C ASP A 96 -16.69 5.44 7.39
N ARG A 97 -17.57 5.75 6.42
CA ARG A 97 -17.62 7.08 5.81
C ARG A 97 -18.01 8.18 6.83
N SER A 98 -18.75 7.84 7.86
CA SER A 98 -19.17 8.77 8.91
C SER A 98 -18.10 8.98 9.98
N MET A 99 -17.01 8.23 9.93
CA MET A 99 -15.91 8.27 10.92
C MET A 99 -16.37 7.93 12.34
N THR A 100 -17.40 7.09 12.44
CA THR A 100 -17.97 6.71 13.74
C THR A 100 -17.52 5.33 14.20
N ARG A 101 -17.06 4.48 13.28
CA ARG A 101 -16.66 3.11 13.59
C ARG A 101 -15.48 2.65 12.74
N CYS A 102 -14.48 2.08 13.38
CA CYS A 102 -13.46 1.28 12.71
C CYS A 102 -14.11 -0.02 12.21
N ALA A 103 -14.14 -0.21 10.91
CA ALA A 103 -14.76 -1.38 10.28
C ALA A 103 -13.81 -2.58 10.25
N CYS A 104 -12.50 -2.32 10.19
CA CYS A 104 -11.46 -3.34 10.15
C CYS A 104 -10.16 -2.76 10.70
N CYS A 105 -9.46 -3.54 11.52
CA CYS A 105 -8.12 -3.23 12.00
C CYS A 105 -7.21 -4.42 11.65
N VAL A 106 -6.05 -4.13 11.06
CA VAL A 106 -5.07 -5.13 10.65
C VAL A 106 -3.73 -4.78 11.30
N ALA A 107 -3.19 -5.71 12.08
CA ALA A 107 -1.87 -5.55 12.68
C ALA A 107 -0.77 -5.47 11.62
N PRO A 108 0.28 -4.68 11.86
CA PRO A 108 1.41 -4.52 10.95
C PRO A 108 2.21 -5.80 10.75
#